data_fac3c194d3c92c0f96aab3d8f48bfcc0
#
_entry.id   fac3c194d3c92c0f96aab3d8f48bfcc0
#
_cell.length_a   1.000
_cell.length_b   1.000
_cell.length_c   1.000
_cell.angle_alpha   90.00
_cell.angle_beta   90.00
_cell.angle_gamma   90.00
#
_symmetry.space_group_name_H-M   'P 1'
#
loop_
_entity.id
_entity.type
_entity.pdbx_description
1 polymer ?
#
loop_
_entity_poly.entity_id
_entity_poly.type
_entity_poly.pdbx_seq_one_letter_code
_entity_poly.pdbx_strand_id
1 'polypeptide(L)'
;MKEVFNKALEELNDGNEFVVASVVKTSGSTPQKPGSKLLVKKDGKTIGTLGGGCVEGDIWFASKEILEKGGKSKYQDYVLNEELAANDGLVCGGTMYFLIDPYRKSNLEINEKILSDIEKGYQGEFSLIVATIIDSSEKNEIGNKLVIKDDGEIFGNINQKEFIQEISNSANELMTFGNNKVIEINETKIFVEGITTDPAILIAGGGHVGKAIAPLAKASGFNVWVVDDRKDFANKDRFPEAEIVVNSSFD
;
A
#
# COMPACT_ATOMS: atom_id res chain seq x y z
N MET A 1 -0.94 4.86 -2.43
CA MET A 1 -0.51 4.20 -1.17
C MET A 1 0.56 4.99 -0.44
N LYS A 2 1.60 5.45 -1.12
CA LYS A 2 2.68 6.28 -0.53
C LYS A 2 2.14 7.46 0.29
N GLU A 3 1.18 8.21 -0.24
CA GLU A 3 0.55 9.35 0.46
C GLU A 3 -0.10 8.95 1.79
N VAL A 4 -0.79 7.80 1.82
CA VAL A 4 -1.45 7.28 3.05
C VAL A 4 -0.42 6.98 4.13
N PHE A 5 0.69 6.32 3.77
CA PHE A 5 1.73 5.97 4.73
C PHE A 5 2.53 7.19 5.21
N ASN A 6 2.85 8.13 4.31
CA ASN A 6 3.51 9.37 4.69
C ASN A 6 2.65 10.14 5.70
N LYS A 7 1.34 10.23 5.44
CA LYS A 7 0.43 10.90 6.37
C LYS A 7 0.24 10.12 7.68
N ALA A 8 0.26 8.78 7.63
CA ALA A 8 0.23 7.96 8.84
C ALA A 8 1.46 8.22 9.72
N LEU A 9 2.64 8.34 9.14
CA LEU A 9 3.87 8.66 9.87
C LEU A 9 3.82 10.08 10.48
N GLU A 10 3.34 11.08 9.72
CA GLU A 10 3.14 12.44 10.24
C GLU A 10 2.18 12.45 11.45
N GLU A 11 1.00 11.83 11.32
CA GLU A 11 0.01 11.77 12.42
C GLU A 11 0.59 11.06 13.66
N LEU A 12 1.37 10.00 13.43
CA LEU A 12 2.00 9.26 14.53
C LEU A 12 3.04 10.12 15.25
N ASN A 13 3.89 10.84 14.51
CA ASN A 13 4.91 11.76 15.04
C ASN A 13 4.28 12.92 15.81
N ASP A 14 3.12 13.41 15.37
CA ASP A 14 2.33 14.43 16.05
C ASP A 14 1.61 13.87 17.31
N GLY A 15 1.75 12.58 17.58
CA GLY A 15 1.12 11.89 18.69
C GLY A 15 -0.38 11.70 18.55
N ASN A 16 -0.90 11.76 17.33
CA ASN A 16 -2.31 11.53 17.03
C ASN A 16 -2.62 10.03 16.89
N GLU A 17 -3.85 9.66 17.23
CA GLU A 17 -4.39 8.33 16.97
C GLU A 17 -5.21 8.36 15.70
N PHE A 18 -5.10 7.30 14.89
CA PHE A 18 -5.80 7.14 13.62
C PHE A 18 -6.04 5.67 13.31
N VAL A 19 -6.84 5.39 12.31
CA VAL A 19 -7.05 4.05 11.75
C VAL A 19 -6.56 4.02 10.32
N VAL A 20 -5.90 2.93 9.92
CA VAL A 20 -5.68 2.58 8.52
C VAL A 20 -6.58 1.40 8.18
N ALA A 21 -7.57 1.62 7.33
CA ALA A 21 -8.37 0.57 6.76
C ALA A 21 -7.76 0.14 5.44
N SER A 22 -7.51 -1.15 5.27
CA SER A 22 -6.86 -1.73 4.08
C SER A 22 -7.78 -2.77 3.44
N VAL A 23 -7.92 -2.73 2.11
CA VAL A 23 -8.46 -3.85 1.34
C VAL A 23 -7.41 -4.96 1.34
N VAL A 24 -7.70 -6.11 1.94
CA VAL A 24 -6.74 -7.22 2.06
C VAL A 24 -7.05 -8.38 1.12
N LYS A 25 -8.29 -8.49 0.65
CA LYS A 25 -8.73 -9.50 -0.32
C LYS A 25 -9.97 -8.99 -1.06
N THR A 26 -10.15 -9.44 -2.29
CA THR A 26 -11.37 -9.18 -3.08
C THR A 26 -11.81 -10.46 -3.79
N SER A 27 -13.11 -10.54 -4.10
CA SER A 27 -13.69 -11.61 -4.90
C SER A 27 -14.77 -11.01 -5.81
N GLY A 28 -14.78 -11.39 -7.08
CA GLY A 28 -15.68 -10.81 -8.07
C GLY A 28 -15.31 -9.38 -8.50
N SER A 29 -16.28 -8.62 -8.99
CA SER A 29 -16.07 -7.23 -9.44
C SER A 29 -16.11 -6.27 -8.25
N THR A 30 -15.01 -5.55 -8.01
CA THR A 30 -14.87 -4.63 -6.88
C THR A 30 -14.29 -3.29 -7.31
N PRO A 31 -14.65 -2.16 -6.66
CA PRO A 31 -14.20 -0.82 -7.02
C PRO A 31 -12.71 -0.61 -6.74
N GLN A 32 -12.11 -1.39 -5.85
CA GLN A 32 -10.69 -1.32 -5.51
C GLN A 32 -10.07 -2.71 -5.40
N LYS A 33 -8.75 -2.77 -5.52
CA LYS A 33 -7.93 -3.99 -5.43
C LYS A 33 -7.33 -4.14 -4.02
N PRO A 34 -6.88 -5.35 -3.64
CA PRO A 34 -6.08 -5.54 -2.44
C PRO A 34 -4.86 -4.58 -2.43
N GLY A 35 -4.54 -4.07 -1.24
CA GLY A 35 -3.53 -3.04 -1.03
C GLY A 35 -4.09 -1.61 -0.94
N SER A 36 -5.27 -1.32 -1.49
CA SER A 36 -5.91 0.00 -1.35
C SER A 36 -6.19 0.33 0.11
N LYS A 37 -5.96 1.61 0.49
CA LYS A 37 -6.00 2.03 1.89
C LYS A 37 -6.75 3.35 2.07
N LEU A 38 -7.36 3.48 3.24
CA LEU A 38 -7.98 4.71 3.74
C LEU A 38 -7.47 4.97 5.16
N LEU A 39 -6.79 6.07 5.36
CA LEU A 39 -6.49 6.58 6.68
C LEU A 39 -7.67 7.42 7.17
N VAL A 40 -8.13 7.13 8.39
CA VAL A 40 -9.22 7.86 9.06
C VAL A 40 -8.67 8.49 10.34
N LYS A 41 -8.72 9.82 10.38
CA LYS A 41 -8.26 10.61 11.53
C LYS A 41 -9.34 10.72 12.61
N LYS A 42 -8.93 11.08 13.82
CA LYS A 42 -9.85 11.29 14.94
C LYS A 42 -10.87 12.40 14.69
N ASP A 43 -10.52 13.44 13.90
CA ASP A 43 -11.42 14.51 13.47
C ASP A 43 -12.37 14.09 12.33
N GLY A 44 -12.23 12.87 11.82
CA GLY A 44 -13.05 12.30 10.73
C GLY A 44 -12.52 12.57 9.33
N LYS A 45 -11.43 13.35 9.17
CA LYS A 45 -10.80 13.53 7.85
C LYS A 45 -10.16 12.25 7.38
N THR A 46 -10.11 12.06 6.07
CA THR A 46 -9.58 10.86 5.42
C THR A 46 -8.51 11.18 4.39
N ILE A 47 -7.60 10.23 4.17
CA ILE A 47 -6.60 10.24 3.11
C ILE A 47 -6.59 8.86 2.44
N GLY A 48 -6.56 8.82 1.12
CA GLY A 48 -6.69 7.60 0.33
C GLY A 48 -8.13 7.28 -0.04
N THR A 49 -8.41 6.07 -0.51
CA THR A 49 -9.76 5.65 -0.91
C THR A 49 -9.92 4.12 -0.89
N LEU A 50 -11.13 3.68 -0.62
CA LEU A 50 -11.55 2.27 -0.73
C LEU A 50 -12.53 2.06 -1.90
N GLY A 51 -12.65 3.06 -2.79
CA GLY A 51 -13.51 3.02 -3.97
C GLY A 51 -14.75 3.91 -3.88
N GLY A 52 -14.89 4.69 -2.79
CA GLY A 52 -16.02 5.61 -2.59
C GLY A 52 -17.34 4.91 -2.24
N GLY A 53 -18.43 5.69 -2.26
CA GLY A 53 -19.77 5.19 -2.01
C GLY A 53 -20.01 4.63 -0.60
N CYS A 54 -21.02 3.75 -0.48
CA CYS A 54 -21.45 3.17 0.79
C CYS A 54 -20.34 2.40 1.52
N VAL A 55 -19.50 1.67 0.77
CA VAL A 55 -18.41 0.87 1.35
C VAL A 55 -17.45 1.75 2.15
N GLU A 56 -17.01 2.86 1.55
CA GLU A 56 -16.07 3.78 2.19
C GLU A 56 -16.71 4.44 3.41
N GLY A 57 -18.00 4.79 3.33
CA GLY A 57 -18.78 5.35 4.44
C GLY A 57 -18.89 4.40 5.62
N ASP A 58 -19.22 3.13 5.37
CA ASP A 58 -19.38 2.11 6.42
C ASP A 58 -18.03 1.78 7.10
N ILE A 59 -16.95 1.68 6.32
CA ILE A 59 -15.60 1.47 6.86
C ILE A 59 -15.11 2.71 7.62
N TRP A 60 -15.42 3.92 7.14
CA TRP A 60 -15.15 5.16 7.87
C TRP A 60 -15.86 5.16 9.23
N PHE A 61 -17.16 4.81 9.25
CA PHE A 61 -17.93 4.74 10.49
C PHE A 61 -17.35 3.72 11.48
N ALA A 62 -17.03 2.50 11.01
CA ALA A 62 -16.39 1.46 11.81
C ALA A 62 -15.03 1.92 12.37
N SER A 63 -14.25 2.66 11.57
CA SER A 63 -12.96 3.22 11.97
C SER A 63 -13.13 4.27 13.10
N LYS A 64 -14.12 5.15 12.98
CA LYS A 64 -14.47 6.14 13.98
C LYS A 64 -14.90 5.47 15.29
N GLU A 65 -15.75 4.46 15.20
CA GLU A 65 -16.19 3.69 16.39
C GLU A 65 -14.99 3.05 17.13
N ILE A 66 -14.03 2.47 16.39
CA ILE A 66 -12.80 1.89 16.97
C ILE A 66 -11.98 2.96 17.69
N LEU A 67 -11.83 4.17 17.10
CA LEU A 67 -11.08 5.26 17.72
C LEU A 67 -11.77 5.78 19.00
N GLU A 68 -13.08 5.90 18.99
CA GLU A 68 -13.86 6.44 20.11
C GLU A 68 -13.98 5.45 21.27
N LYS A 69 -14.20 4.16 20.98
CA LYS A 69 -14.43 3.13 22.00
C LYS A 69 -13.17 2.38 22.45
N GLY A 70 -12.01 2.67 21.88
CA GLY A 70 -10.77 1.97 22.21
C GLY A 70 -10.69 0.54 21.65
N GLY A 71 -11.39 0.25 20.52
CA GLY A 71 -11.43 -1.08 19.89
C GLY A 71 -10.07 -1.53 19.34
N LYS A 72 -9.91 -2.84 19.10
CA LYS A 72 -8.73 -3.48 18.50
C LYS A 72 -8.87 -3.57 16.98
N SER A 73 -7.80 -4.02 16.32
CA SER A 73 -7.82 -4.35 14.89
C SER A 73 -8.94 -5.35 14.58
N LYS A 74 -9.65 -5.12 13.46
CA LYS A 74 -10.81 -5.90 13.07
C LYS A 74 -10.71 -6.32 11.61
N TYR A 75 -10.94 -7.60 11.34
CA TYR A 75 -11.17 -8.12 10.00
C TYR A 75 -12.67 -8.15 9.71
N GLN A 76 -13.06 -7.63 8.54
CA GLN A 76 -14.47 -7.52 8.16
C GLN A 76 -14.61 -7.69 6.65
N ASP A 77 -15.62 -8.46 6.24
CA ASP A 77 -16.05 -8.53 4.85
C ASP A 77 -17.19 -7.55 4.57
N TYR A 78 -17.32 -7.17 3.30
CA TYR A 78 -18.37 -6.34 2.77
C TYR A 78 -18.84 -6.89 1.42
N VAL A 79 -20.09 -7.32 1.38
CA VAL A 79 -20.70 -7.85 0.16
C VAL A 79 -21.37 -6.71 -0.60
N LEU A 80 -20.91 -6.48 -1.83
CA LEU A 80 -21.48 -5.54 -2.77
C LEU A 80 -22.67 -6.20 -3.46
N ASN A 81 -23.89 -6.02 -2.94
CA ASN A 81 -25.07 -6.59 -3.54
C ASN A 81 -25.75 -5.59 -4.50
N GLU A 82 -26.46 -6.14 -5.50
CA GLU A 82 -27.11 -5.36 -6.56
C GLU A 82 -28.18 -4.39 -6.04
N GLU A 83 -28.81 -4.68 -4.89
CA GLU A 83 -29.85 -3.82 -4.30
C GLU A 83 -29.26 -2.50 -3.73
N LEU A 84 -28.08 -2.56 -3.13
CA LEU A 84 -27.33 -1.36 -2.70
C LEU A 84 -26.73 -0.62 -3.91
N ALA A 85 -26.28 -1.37 -4.92
CA ALA A 85 -25.71 -0.82 -6.14
C ALA A 85 -26.74 -0.05 -7.00
N ALA A 86 -27.99 -0.48 -7.02
CA ALA A 86 -29.04 0.15 -7.82
C ALA A 86 -29.37 1.57 -7.35
N ASN A 87 -29.22 1.88 -6.07
CA ASN A 87 -29.47 3.22 -5.52
C ASN A 87 -28.32 4.20 -5.79
N ASP A 88 -27.07 3.70 -5.95
CA ASP A 88 -25.87 4.53 -6.11
C ASP A 88 -25.27 4.46 -7.52
N GLY A 89 -25.89 3.73 -8.46
CA GLY A 89 -25.40 3.58 -9.85
C GLY A 89 -24.14 2.74 -9.99
N LEU A 90 -23.77 1.95 -8.97
CA LEU A 90 -22.63 1.05 -8.98
C LEU A 90 -23.05 -0.36 -9.39
N VAL A 91 -22.39 -0.95 -10.39
CA VAL A 91 -22.65 -2.31 -10.91
C VAL A 91 -21.57 -3.28 -10.41
N CYS A 92 -21.27 -3.27 -9.12
CA CYS A 92 -20.27 -4.14 -8.52
C CYS A 92 -20.96 -5.25 -7.73
N GLY A 93 -20.77 -6.53 -8.13
CA GLY A 93 -21.36 -7.72 -7.49
C GLY A 93 -20.31 -8.58 -6.77
N GLY A 94 -19.26 -7.98 -6.22
CA GLY A 94 -18.16 -8.68 -5.56
C GLY A 94 -18.20 -8.59 -4.04
N THR A 95 -17.19 -9.16 -3.40
CA THR A 95 -16.95 -9.06 -1.96
C THR A 95 -15.58 -8.44 -1.71
N MET A 96 -15.50 -7.46 -0.83
CA MET A 96 -14.27 -6.87 -0.35
C MET A 96 -14.03 -7.27 1.10
N TYR A 97 -12.76 -7.51 1.45
CA TYR A 97 -12.35 -7.87 2.80
C TYR A 97 -11.40 -6.81 3.31
N PHE A 98 -11.65 -6.32 4.52
CA PHE A 98 -10.94 -5.20 5.12
C PHE A 98 -10.24 -5.61 6.40
N LEU A 99 -9.03 -5.10 6.59
CA LEU A 99 -8.43 -4.94 7.91
C LEU A 99 -8.61 -3.49 8.33
N ILE A 100 -9.27 -3.25 9.46
CA ILE A 100 -9.45 -1.95 10.10
C ILE A 100 -8.49 -1.92 11.28
N ASP A 101 -7.37 -1.21 11.15
CA ASP A 101 -6.22 -1.30 12.05
C ASP A 101 -5.94 0.04 12.75
N PRO A 102 -6.16 0.16 14.08
CA PRO A 102 -5.89 1.38 14.81
C PRO A 102 -4.41 1.53 15.16
N TYR A 103 -3.88 2.71 14.91
CA TYR A 103 -2.55 3.15 15.33
C TYR A 103 -2.66 4.02 16.58
N ARG A 104 -2.01 3.59 17.67
CA ARG A 104 -2.11 4.20 18.99
C ARG A 104 -0.77 4.32 19.66
N LYS A 105 -0.71 5.16 20.69
CA LYS A 105 0.48 5.39 21.52
C LYS A 105 1.00 4.13 22.22
N SER A 106 0.15 3.14 22.47
CA SER A 106 0.56 1.88 23.14
C SER A 106 1.58 1.07 22.34
N ASN A 107 1.62 1.25 21.02
CA ASN A 107 2.53 0.54 20.10
C ASN A 107 3.37 1.53 19.28
N LEU A 108 3.69 2.70 19.86
CA LEU A 108 4.31 3.81 19.16
C LEU A 108 5.62 3.40 18.49
N GLU A 109 6.56 2.86 19.26
CA GLU A 109 7.92 2.55 18.80
C GLU A 109 7.93 1.59 17.60
N ILE A 110 7.19 0.50 17.68
CA ILE A 110 7.13 -0.48 16.58
C ILE A 110 6.43 0.09 15.35
N ASN A 111 5.34 0.83 15.54
CA ASN A 111 4.58 1.42 14.43
C ASN A 111 5.38 2.54 13.76
N GLU A 112 6.10 3.37 14.52
CA GLU A 112 6.98 4.41 13.99
C GLU A 112 8.09 3.80 13.12
N LYS A 113 8.75 2.75 13.62
CA LYS A 113 9.78 2.03 12.86
C LYS A 113 9.20 1.46 11.57
N ILE A 114 8.04 0.78 11.63
CA ILE A 114 7.38 0.20 10.45
C ILE A 114 7.05 1.29 9.42
N LEU A 115 6.40 2.38 9.83
CA LEU A 115 5.98 3.44 8.91
C LEU A 115 7.19 4.19 8.32
N SER A 116 8.23 4.44 9.13
CA SER A 116 9.48 5.04 8.66
C SER A 116 10.18 4.15 7.61
N ASP A 117 10.24 2.84 7.85
CA ASP A 117 10.86 1.91 6.90
C ASP A 117 10.01 1.76 5.61
N ILE A 118 8.68 1.82 5.70
CA ILE A 118 7.80 1.88 4.52
C ILE A 118 8.09 3.15 3.69
N GLU A 119 8.24 4.30 4.34
CA GLU A 119 8.58 5.56 3.65
C GLU A 119 9.91 5.44 2.90
N LYS A 120 10.96 4.94 3.57
CA LYS A 120 12.29 4.70 2.98
C LYS A 120 12.24 3.70 1.81
N GLY A 121 11.45 2.63 1.94
CA GLY A 121 11.21 1.69 0.86
C GLY A 121 10.63 2.35 -0.39
N TYR A 122 9.63 3.22 -0.22
CA TYR A 122 9.10 4.01 -1.34
C TYR A 122 10.07 5.08 -1.89
N GLN A 123 11.08 5.47 -1.11
CA GLN A 123 12.17 6.35 -1.55
C GLN A 123 13.29 5.59 -2.28
N GLY A 124 13.31 4.25 -2.18
CA GLY A 124 14.27 3.39 -2.86
C GLY A 124 15.56 3.15 -2.08
N GLU A 125 15.55 3.39 -0.76
CA GLU A 125 16.72 3.08 0.07
C GLU A 125 16.91 1.55 0.18
N PHE A 126 15.82 0.79 0.24
CA PHE A 126 15.76 -0.67 0.26
C PHE A 126 14.35 -1.14 -0.12
N SER A 127 14.19 -2.44 -0.37
CA SER A 127 12.86 -3.06 -0.51
C SER A 127 12.49 -3.84 0.76
N LEU A 128 11.20 -3.92 1.06
CA LEU A 128 10.72 -4.67 2.22
C LEU A 128 9.36 -5.30 1.98
N ILE A 129 9.00 -6.26 2.81
CA ILE A 129 7.62 -6.71 2.97
C ILE A 129 7.10 -6.34 4.34
N VAL A 130 5.80 -6.06 4.41
CA VAL A 130 5.05 -5.93 5.65
C VAL A 130 3.99 -7.03 5.66
N ALA A 131 4.11 -7.97 6.58
CA ALA A 131 3.13 -9.01 6.82
C ALA A 131 2.27 -8.63 8.03
N THR A 132 0.95 -8.73 7.90
CA THR A 132 -0.01 -8.39 8.96
C THR A 132 -0.99 -9.53 9.15
N ILE A 133 -1.15 -10.04 10.38
CA ILE A 133 -2.20 -11.01 10.71
C ILE A 133 -3.56 -10.31 10.55
N ILE A 134 -4.39 -10.82 9.65
CA ILE A 134 -5.72 -10.25 9.36
C ILE A 134 -6.85 -11.06 9.98
N ASP A 135 -6.66 -12.38 10.16
CA ASP A 135 -7.63 -13.27 10.80
C ASP A 135 -6.90 -14.38 11.54
N SER A 136 -7.34 -14.70 12.75
CA SER A 136 -6.76 -15.72 13.63
C SER A 136 -7.82 -16.20 14.62
N SER A 137 -7.69 -17.45 15.08
CA SER A 137 -8.43 -17.95 16.23
C SER A 137 -8.16 -17.12 17.49
N GLU A 138 -6.92 -16.67 17.64
CA GLU A 138 -6.48 -15.76 18.70
C GLU A 138 -6.73 -14.30 18.28
N LYS A 139 -7.90 -13.76 18.58
CA LYS A 139 -8.32 -12.40 18.15
C LYS A 139 -7.38 -11.28 18.57
N ASN A 140 -6.54 -11.50 19.58
CA ASN A 140 -5.55 -10.53 20.04
C ASN A 140 -4.33 -10.41 19.09
N GLU A 141 -4.14 -11.39 18.21
CA GLU A 141 -3.05 -11.38 17.23
C GLU A 141 -3.40 -10.57 15.97
N ILE A 142 -4.68 -10.29 15.71
CA ILE A 142 -5.10 -9.50 14.55
C ILE A 142 -4.48 -8.10 14.66
N GLY A 143 -3.79 -7.68 13.61
CA GLY A 143 -3.01 -6.44 13.54
C GLY A 143 -1.53 -6.61 13.89
N ASN A 144 -1.09 -7.77 14.40
CA ASN A 144 0.33 -8.07 14.58
C ASN A 144 1.06 -8.03 13.24
N LYS A 145 2.27 -7.50 13.25
CA LYS A 145 3.06 -7.26 12.03
C LYS A 145 4.44 -7.89 12.10
N LEU A 146 4.95 -8.23 10.93
CA LEU A 146 6.34 -8.61 10.70
C LEU A 146 6.86 -7.82 9.50
N VAL A 147 8.05 -7.27 9.62
CA VAL A 147 8.78 -6.65 8.52
C VAL A 147 9.97 -7.51 8.19
N ILE A 148 10.22 -7.74 6.89
CA ILE A 148 11.44 -8.36 6.37
C ILE A 148 11.99 -7.43 5.30
N LYS A 149 13.26 -7.04 5.41
CA LYS A 149 13.97 -6.21 4.43
C LYS A 149 14.82 -7.07 3.47
N ASP A 150 15.20 -6.50 2.37
CA ASP A 150 16.06 -7.15 1.35
C ASP A 150 17.49 -7.43 1.85
N ASP A 151 17.97 -6.71 2.87
CA ASP A 151 19.24 -6.99 3.57
C ASP A 151 19.13 -8.12 4.61
N GLY A 152 17.94 -8.67 4.83
CA GLY A 152 17.66 -9.75 5.76
C GLY A 152 17.29 -9.30 7.18
N GLU A 153 17.19 -8.00 7.46
CA GLU A 153 16.66 -7.52 8.75
C GLU A 153 15.20 -7.96 8.91
N ILE A 154 14.89 -8.55 10.08
CA ILE A 154 13.53 -9.00 10.45
C ILE A 154 13.18 -8.40 11.80
N PHE A 155 12.00 -7.75 11.88
CA PHE A 155 11.46 -7.24 13.14
C PHE A 155 9.92 -7.19 13.11
N GLY A 156 9.32 -7.12 14.29
CA GLY A 156 7.86 -7.09 14.43
C GLY A 156 7.40 -7.79 15.70
N ASN A 157 6.13 -8.15 15.75
CA ASN A 157 5.51 -8.86 16.87
C ASN A 157 4.87 -10.20 16.47
N ILE A 158 5.14 -10.69 15.25
CA ILE A 158 4.88 -12.08 14.85
C ILE A 158 6.14 -12.88 15.15
N ASN A 159 6.07 -13.84 16.09
CA ASN A 159 7.23 -14.56 16.58
C ASN A 159 7.20 -16.07 16.25
N GLN A 160 6.12 -16.56 15.65
CA GLN A 160 5.97 -17.96 15.28
C GLN A 160 6.93 -18.30 14.11
N LYS A 161 7.87 -19.22 14.34
CA LYS A 161 8.90 -19.59 13.36
C LYS A 161 8.32 -20.06 12.03
N GLU A 162 7.21 -20.80 12.08
CA GLU A 162 6.51 -21.29 10.89
C GLU A 162 5.99 -20.11 10.04
N PHE A 163 5.40 -19.09 10.67
CA PHE A 163 4.91 -17.90 9.98
C PHE A 163 6.06 -17.12 9.34
N ILE A 164 7.15 -16.90 10.11
CA ILE A 164 8.32 -16.17 9.59
C ILE A 164 8.90 -16.90 8.37
N GLN A 165 9.02 -18.24 8.40
CA GLN A 165 9.55 -19.01 7.29
C GLN A 165 8.67 -18.92 6.05
N GLU A 166 7.36 -19.08 6.19
CA GLU A 166 6.42 -19.02 5.05
C GLU A 166 6.32 -17.62 4.44
N ILE A 167 6.33 -16.58 5.29
CA ILE A 167 6.39 -15.19 4.85
C ILE A 167 7.70 -14.93 4.09
N SER A 168 8.85 -15.42 4.60
CA SER A 168 10.17 -15.25 3.96
C SER A 168 10.24 -15.91 2.59
N ASN A 169 9.61 -17.07 2.40
CA ASN A 169 9.54 -17.76 1.10
C ASN A 169 8.90 -16.90 0.00
N SER A 170 8.06 -15.96 0.39
CA SER A 170 7.33 -15.09 -0.52
C SER A 170 7.98 -13.71 -0.70
N ALA A 171 8.98 -13.39 0.13
CA ALA A 171 9.51 -12.05 0.28
C ALA A 171 10.09 -11.50 -1.03
N ASN A 172 10.98 -12.26 -1.68
CA ASN A 172 11.68 -11.82 -2.89
C ASN A 172 10.74 -11.42 -4.02
N GLU A 173 9.73 -12.24 -4.31
CA GLU A 173 8.76 -11.95 -5.38
C GLU A 173 7.97 -10.68 -5.07
N LEU A 174 7.49 -10.55 -3.83
CA LEU A 174 6.66 -9.42 -3.41
C LEU A 174 7.47 -8.11 -3.37
N MET A 175 8.72 -8.15 -2.90
CA MET A 175 9.62 -6.98 -2.89
C MET A 175 9.95 -6.51 -4.31
N THR A 176 10.20 -7.45 -5.24
CA THR A 176 10.58 -7.11 -6.62
C THR A 176 9.51 -6.32 -7.35
N PHE A 177 8.24 -6.67 -7.15
CA PHE A 177 7.13 -6.11 -7.92
C PHE A 177 6.19 -5.21 -7.11
N GLY A 178 6.40 -5.05 -5.80
CA GLY A 178 5.49 -4.32 -4.93
C GLY A 178 4.08 -4.94 -4.87
N ASN A 179 3.97 -6.24 -5.08
CA ASN A 179 2.72 -6.99 -5.07
C ASN A 179 2.28 -7.32 -3.64
N ASN A 180 1.07 -7.83 -3.51
CA ASN A 180 0.54 -8.32 -2.25
C ASN A 180 -0.16 -9.66 -2.43
N LYS A 181 -0.26 -10.42 -1.33
CA LYS A 181 -1.03 -11.66 -1.26
C LYS A 181 -1.50 -11.98 0.16
N VAL A 182 -2.47 -12.84 0.27
CA VAL A 182 -2.86 -13.47 1.54
C VAL A 182 -2.25 -14.87 1.61
N ILE A 183 -1.57 -15.15 2.70
CA ILE A 183 -1.06 -16.47 3.06
C ILE A 183 -1.93 -17.03 4.16
N GLU A 184 -2.27 -18.32 4.11
CA GLU A 184 -3.03 -19.02 5.15
C GLU A 184 -2.18 -20.15 5.74
N ILE A 185 -1.98 -20.09 7.06
CA ILE A 185 -1.20 -21.06 7.83
C ILE A 185 -1.99 -21.39 9.09
N ASN A 186 -2.35 -22.67 9.27
CA ASN A 186 -3.05 -23.15 10.47
C ASN A 186 -4.26 -22.28 10.86
N GLU A 187 -5.16 -22.03 9.91
CA GLU A 187 -6.37 -21.17 10.08
C GLU A 187 -6.07 -19.67 10.35
N THR A 188 -4.80 -19.26 10.39
CA THR A 188 -4.39 -17.87 10.48
C THR A 188 -4.16 -17.30 9.08
N LYS A 189 -4.80 -16.16 8.78
CA LYS A 189 -4.61 -15.43 7.52
C LYS A 189 -3.69 -14.25 7.74
N ILE A 190 -2.67 -14.17 6.89
CA ILE A 190 -1.64 -13.13 6.93
C ILE A 190 -1.66 -12.40 5.59
N PHE A 191 -1.88 -11.10 5.62
CA PHE A 191 -1.76 -10.25 4.44
C PHE A 191 -0.32 -9.75 4.34
N VAL A 192 0.33 -10.02 3.21
CA VAL A 192 1.73 -9.67 2.96
C VAL A 192 1.79 -8.69 1.80
N GLU A 193 2.41 -7.54 2.04
CA GLU A 193 2.58 -6.47 1.05
C GLU A 193 4.05 -6.22 0.79
N GLY A 194 4.45 -6.21 -0.49
CA GLY A 194 5.76 -5.73 -0.92
C GLY A 194 5.77 -4.21 -1.03
N ILE A 195 6.79 -3.60 -0.48
CA ILE A 195 7.04 -2.16 -0.56
C ILE A 195 8.35 -1.96 -1.33
N THR A 196 8.27 -1.26 -2.43
CA THR A 196 9.40 -0.91 -3.30
C THR A 196 9.11 0.40 -4.01
N THR A 197 10.08 0.90 -4.75
CA THR A 197 9.90 2.12 -5.57
C THR A 197 8.83 1.95 -6.63
N ASP A 198 8.27 3.06 -7.09
CA ASP A 198 7.44 3.06 -8.28
C ASP A 198 8.27 2.53 -9.47
N PRO A 199 7.67 1.74 -10.36
CA PRO A 199 8.37 1.18 -11.50
C PRO A 199 8.90 2.31 -12.40
N ALA A 200 10.12 2.15 -12.91
CA ALA A 200 10.72 3.11 -13.83
C ALA A 200 10.65 2.59 -15.27
N ILE A 201 10.45 3.51 -16.20
CA ILE A 201 10.60 3.25 -17.63
C ILE A 201 11.79 4.06 -18.16
N LEU A 202 12.78 3.37 -18.71
CA LEU A 202 13.89 3.99 -19.42
C LEU A 202 13.57 4.12 -20.89
N ILE A 203 13.49 5.35 -21.38
CA ILE A 203 13.29 5.68 -22.78
C ILE A 203 14.67 5.92 -23.40
N ALA A 204 15.18 4.95 -24.13
CA ALA A 204 16.40 5.07 -24.93
C ALA A 204 16.05 5.72 -26.30
N GLY A 205 16.37 7.00 -26.42
CA GLY A 205 16.04 7.81 -27.59
C GLY A 205 14.95 8.86 -27.33
N GLY A 206 15.35 10.14 -27.24
CA GLY A 206 14.48 11.29 -27.03
C GLY A 206 13.79 11.82 -28.29
N GLY A 207 13.67 11.03 -29.35
CA GLY A 207 13.01 11.40 -30.59
C GLY A 207 11.49 11.59 -30.46
N HIS A 208 10.77 11.55 -31.57
CA HIS A 208 9.32 11.78 -31.58
C HIS A 208 8.56 10.69 -30.80
N VAL A 209 8.99 9.43 -30.90
CA VAL A 209 8.36 8.31 -30.20
C VAL A 209 8.58 8.42 -28.71
N GLY A 210 9.83 8.66 -28.25
CA GLY A 210 10.14 8.85 -26.84
C GLY A 210 9.35 10.01 -26.22
N LYS A 211 9.25 11.13 -26.97
CA LYS A 211 8.44 12.28 -26.53
C LYS A 211 6.95 11.98 -26.39
N ALA A 212 6.41 11.07 -27.20
CA ALA A 212 5.00 10.67 -27.09
C ALA A 212 4.76 9.65 -25.96
N ILE A 213 5.75 8.79 -25.68
CA ILE A 213 5.65 7.76 -24.62
C ILE A 213 5.76 8.38 -23.23
N ALA A 214 6.64 9.34 -23.02
CA ALA A 214 6.97 9.87 -21.70
C ALA A 214 5.73 10.38 -20.90
N PRO A 215 4.83 11.23 -21.45
CA PRO A 215 3.65 11.67 -20.72
C PRO A 215 2.67 10.53 -20.42
N LEU A 216 2.55 9.54 -21.32
CA LEU A 216 1.69 8.36 -21.09
C LEU A 216 2.24 7.48 -19.97
N ALA A 217 3.56 7.25 -19.95
CA ALA A 217 4.22 6.50 -18.91
C ALA A 217 4.03 7.19 -17.54
N LYS A 218 4.22 8.52 -17.47
CA LYS A 218 4.00 9.29 -16.24
C LYS A 218 2.54 9.22 -15.78
N ALA A 219 1.59 9.38 -16.68
CA ALA A 219 0.16 9.26 -16.39
C ALA A 219 -0.23 7.84 -15.93
N SER A 220 0.54 6.83 -16.32
CA SER A 220 0.37 5.43 -15.90
C SER A 220 1.09 5.08 -14.59
N GLY A 221 1.73 6.05 -13.93
CA GLY A 221 2.38 5.87 -12.63
C GLY A 221 3.84 5.42 -12.69
N PHE A 222 4.47 5.47 -13.87
CA PHE A 222 5.91 5.16 -13.99
C PHE A 222 6.78 6.37 -13.68
N ASN A 223 7.94 6.12 -13.08
CA ASN A 223 9.06 7.04 -13.11
C ASN A 223 9.65 7.05 -14.52
N VAL A 224 9.80 8.22 -15.12
CA VAL A 224 10.28 8.35 -16.49
C VAL A 224 11.73 8.78 -16.51
N TRP A 225 12.58 7.97 -17.12
CA TRP A 225 13.99 8.26 -17.34
C TRP A 225 14.24 8.30 -18.86
N VAL A 226 14.99 9.29 -19.33
CA VAL A 226 15.27 9.48 -20.75
C VAL A 226 16.77 9.57 -20.96
N VAL A 227 17.28 8.86 -21.98
CA VAL A 227 18.65 8.96 -22.44
C VAL A 227 18.68 9.17 -23.95
N ASP A 228 19.48 10.11 -24.43
CA ASP A 228 19.76 10.34 -25.86
C ASP A 228 21.17 10.92 -26.01
N ASP A 229 21.90 10.54 -27.06
CA ASP A 229 23.24 11.04 -27.37
C ASP A 229 23.25 12.47 -27.93
N ARG A 230 22.10 12.94 -28.38
CA ARG A 230 21.91 14.31 -28.92
C ARG A 230 21.35 15.23 -27.84
N LYS A 231 22.09 16.28 -27.52
CA LYS A 231 21.74 17.26 -26.49
C LYS A 231 20.34 17.90 -26.67
N ASP A 232 19.96 18.16 -27.95
CA ASP A 232 18.65 18.76 -28.24
C ASP A 232 17.48 17.79 -28.02
N PHE A 233 17.77 16.50 -27.88
CA PHE A 233 16.79 15.44 -27.64
C PHE A 233 16.81 14.93 -26.19
N ALA A 234 17.86 15.24 -25.40
CA ALA A 234 18.01 14.88 -24.00
C ALA A 234 18.02 16.14 -23.12
N ASN A 235 16.88 16.78 -22.94
CA ASN A 235 16.75 17.95 -22.06
C ASN A 235 15.38 18.00 -21.38
N LYS A 236 15.32 18.74 -20.25
CA LYS A 236 14.11 18.87 -19.42
C LYS A 236 12.99 19.67 -20.09
N ASP A 237 13.30 20.60 -20.98
CA ASP A 237 12.26 21.36 -21.69
C ASP A 237 11.49 20.46 -22.66
N ARG A 238 12.18 19.43 -23.18
CA ARG A 238 11.59 18.43 -24.06
C ARG A 238 10.81 17.36 -23.30
N PHE A 239 11.26 17.00 -22.06
CA PHE A 239 10.70 15.98 -21.19
C PHE A 239 10.44 16.54 -19.79
N PRO A 240 9.48 17.45 -19.61
CA PRO A 240 9.18 18.04 -18.32
C PRO A 240 8.69 17.01 -17.28
N GLU A 241 8.04 15.95 -17.74
CA GLU A 241 7.54 14.82 -16.93
C GLU A 241 8.63 13.83 -16.48
N ALA A 242 9.79 13.79 -17.14
CA ALA A 242 10.85 12.84 -16.80
C ALA A 242 11.56 13.25 -15.49
N GLU A 243 11.85 12.30 -14.63
CA GLU A 243 12.64 12.53 -13.41
C GLU A 243 14.12 12.69 -13.72
N ILE A 244 14.62 11.82 -14.60
CA ILE A 244 16.01 11.79 -15.04
C ILE A 244 16.06 11.99 -16.54
N VAL A 245 16.89 12.91 -16.98
CA VAL A 245 17.23 13.11 -18.40
C VAL A 245 18.74 13.15 -18.53
N VAL A 246 19.29 12.23 -19.29
CA VAL A 246 20.75 12.07 -19.49
C VAL A 246 21.11 12.25 -20.94
N ASN A 247 22.05 13.14 -21.21
CA ASN A 247 22.71 13.21 -22.51
C ASN A 247 23.99 12.36 -22.47
N SER A 248 23.93 11.17 -23.04
CA SER A 248 25.02 10.20 -23.09
C SER A 248 24.88 9.29 -24.28
N SER A 249 26.01 8.72 -24.75
CA SER A 249 26.00 7.61 -25.70
C SER A 249 25.30 6.39 -25.08
N PHE A 250 24.88 5.46 -25.93
CA PHE A 250 24.25 4.20 -25.53
C PHE A 250 25.28 3.07 -25.28
N ASP A 251 26.57 3.38 -25.40
CA ASP A 251 27.70 2.45 -25.20
C ASP A 251 28.09 2.38 -23.70
#